data_e8731fed1e30bf154db01d7b64467aa7
#
_entry.id   e8731fed1e30bf154db01d7b64467aa7
#
_cell.length_a   1.000
_cell.length_b   1.000
_cell.length_c   1.000
_cell.angle_alpha   90.00
_cell.angle_beta   90.00
_cell.angle_gamma   90.00
#
_symmetry.space_group_name_H-M   'P 1'
#
loop_
_entity.id
_entity.type
_entity.pdbx_description
1 polymer ?
#
loop_
_entity_poly.entity_id
_entity_poly.type
_entity_poly.pdbx_seq_one_letter_code
_entity_poly.pdbx_strand_id
1 'polypeptide(L)'
;NEYDIFKALFSWYLYASTILFIALIIQIFNRNKLINGLISISKFSIYILFFIHAIGLIARWYISGHAPWSDGYESMIYVAWATMLFGIYFGKKSELTLASTTFVTSMILMIAHWSWMDPAIANLVPVLDSYWLMIHVAVIVGSYGPFTISMILGIVCLLLMILANKKNKELLNICLLYTSPSPRDGT
;
A
#
# COMPACT_ATOMS: atom_id res chain seq x y z
N ASN A 1 -13.03 -0.82 20.17
CA ASN A 1 -13.49 0.14 19.15
C ASN A 1 -12.80 -0.15 17.80
N GLU A 2 -13.53 -0.02 16.69
CA GLU A 2 -12.98 -0.19 15.32
C GLU A 2 -11.79 0.76 15.06
N TYR A 3 -11.84 1.96 15.60
CA TYR A 3 -10.76 2.94 15.54
C TYR A 3 -9.43 2.40 16.09
N ASP A 4 -9.46 1.63 17.16
CA ASP A 4 -8.26 1.04 17.76
C ASP A 4 -7.62 0.01 16.83
N ILE A 5 -8.42 -0.67 15.99
CA ILE A 5 -7.92 -1.60 14.98
C ILE A 5 -7.07 -0.85 13.94
N PHE A 6 -7.57 0.26 13.40
CA PHE A 6 -6.83 1.03 12.39
C PHE A 6 -5.60 1.71 12.95
N LYS A 7 -5.67 2.18 14.22
CA LYS A 7 -4.51 2.72 14.94
C LYS A 7 -3.43 1.65 15.16
N ALA A 8 -3.83 0.43 15.51
CA ALA A 8 -2.90 -0.69 15.63
C ALA A 8 -2.30 -1.08 14.27
N LEU A 9 -3.12 -1.12 13.21
CA LEU A 9 -2.68 -1.47 11.86
C LEU A 9 -1.58 -0.56 11.33
N PHE A 10 -1.64 0.75 11.58
CA PHE A 10 -0.56 1.67 11.22
C PHE A 10 0.80 1.18 11.75
N SER A 11 0.86 0.93 13.05
CA SER A 11 2.11 0.49 13.70
C SER A 11 2.58 -0.88 13.19
N TRP A 12 1.66 -1.83 13.03
CA TRP A 12 1.97 -3.17 12.54
C TRP A 12 2.49 -3.17 11.09
N TYR A 13 1.88 -2.38 10.20
CA TYR A 13 2.38 -2.22 8.84
C TYR A 13 3.76 -1.55 8.81
N LEU A 14 4.00 -0.55 9.68
CA LEU A 14 5.29 0.10 9.78
C LEU A 14 6.38 -0.89 10.21
N TYR A 15 6.13 -1.68 11.26
CA TYR A 15 7.08 -2.69 11.71
C TYR A 15 7.32 -3.78 10.65
N ALA A 16 6.26 -4.29 10.03
CA ALA A 16 6.39 -5.31 8.99
C ALA A 16 7.20 -4.80 7.79
N SER A 17 6.96 -3.56 7.35
CA SER A 17 7.71 -2.97 6.24
C SER A 17 9.17 -2.72 6.58
N THR A 18 9.48 -2.19 7.76
CA THR A 18 10.86 -1.93 8.19
C THR A 18 11.65 -3.23 8.34
N ILE A 19 11.06 -4.26 8.93
CA ILE A 19 11.70 -5.58 9.04
C ILE A 19 11.97 -6.17 7.65
N LEU A 20 11.00 -6.06 6.73
CA LEU A 20 11.15 -6.55 5.36
C LEU A 20 12.25 -5.79 4.61
N PHE A 21 12.31 -4.45 4.72
CA PHE A 21 13.39 -3.65 4.12
C PHE A 21 14.77 -4.03 4.67
N ILE A 22 14.92 -4.15 5.97
CA ILE A 22 16.19 -4.53 6.61
C ILE A 22 16.58 -5.93 6.14
N ALA A 23 15.65 -6.89 6.10
CA ALA A 23 15.91 -8.25 5.65
C ALA A 23 16.36 -8.28 4.17
N LEU A 24 15.76 -7.47 3.30
CA LEU A 24 16.15 -7.36 1.90
C LEU A 24 17.55 -6.74 1.74
N ILE A 25 17.87 -5.70 2.50
CA ILE A 25 19.22 -5.12 2.49
C ILE A 25 20.27 -6.16 2.95
N ILE A 26 20.01 -6.88 4.03
CA ILE A 26 20.92 -7.91 4.51
C ILE A 26 21.06 -9.05 3.49
N GLN A 27 19.98 -9.42 2.81
CA GLN A 27 19.99 -10.46 1.77
C GLN A 27 20.95 -10.12 0.61
N ILE A 28 21.12 -8.83 0.29
CA ILE A 28 22.08 -8.38 -0.75
C ILE A 28 23.52 -8.72 -0.34
N PHE A 29 23.84 -8.59 0.97
CA PHE A 29 25.20 -8.82 1.47
C PHE A 29 25.43 -10.27 1.92
N ASN A 30 24.40 -10.95 2.41
CA ASN A 30 24.54 -12.29 2.99
C ASN A 30 23.26 -13.13 2.76
N ARG A 31 23.35 -14.08 1.84
CA ARG A 31 22.26 -15.03 1.51
C ARG A 31 22.24 -16.21 2.48
N ASN A 32 21.63 -16.04 3.65
CA ASN A 32 21.44 -17.12 4.61
C ASN A 32 20.00 -17.64 4.63
N LYS A 33 19.83 -18.93 4.97
CA LYS A 33 18.49 -19.55 5.12
C LYS A 33 17.62 -18.83 6.16
N LEU A 34 18.25 -18.28 7.22
CA LEU A 34 17.55 -17.51 8.26
C LEU A 34 16.92 -16.22 7.69
N ILE A 35 17.64 -15.52 6.82
CA ILE A 35 17.15 -14.28 6.19
C ILE A 35 15.98 -14.57 5.26
N ASN A 36 16.06 -15.64 4.46
CA ASN A 36 14.93 -16.06 3.62
C ASN A 36 13.71 -16.46 4.46
N GLY A 37 13.92 -17.09 5.61
CA GLY A 37 12.85 -17.38 6.57
C GLY A 37 12.21 -16.12 7.12
N LEU A 38 13.02 -15.11 7.50
CA LEU A 38 12.52 -13.83 7.99
C LEU A 38 11.69 -13.08 6.93
N ILE A 39 12.14 -13.06 5.69
CA ILE A 39 11.40 -12.47 4.56
C ILE A 39 10.06 -13.18 4.36
N SER A 40 10.05 -14.52 4.43
CA SER A 40 8.81 -15.30 4.29
C SER A 40 7.81 -15.01 5.41
N ILE A 41 8.28 -14.93 6.65
CA ILE A 41 7.45 -14.59 7.81
C ILE A 41 6.91 -13.17 7.68
N SER A 42 7.74 -12.20 7.28
CA SER A 42 7.32 -10.82 7.09
C SER A 42 6.25 -10.70 6.00
N LYS A 43 6.40 -11.40 4.88
CA LYS A 43 5.38 -11.47 3.82
C LYS A 43 4.08 -12.06 4.33
N PHE A 44 4.15 -13.15 5.07
CA PHE A 44 2.96 -13.78 5.65
C PHE A 44 2.23 -12.85 6.64
N SER A 45 2.98 -12.13 7.46
CA SER A 45 2.43 -11.11 8.36
C SER A 45 1.70 -10.01 7.61
N ILE A 46 2.27 -9.52 6.50
CA ILE A 46 1.65 -8.50 5.65
C ILE A 46 0.31 -8.99 5.08
N TYR A 47 0.22 -10.26 4.64
CA TYR A 47 -1.05 -10.81 4.18
C TYR A 47 -2.10 -10.87 5.28
N ILE A 48 -1.72 -11.27 6.50
CA ILE A 48 -2.63 -11.28 7.66
C ILE A 48 -3.12 -9.85 7.94
N LEU A 49 -2.23 -8.87 7.97
CA LEU A 49 -2.58 -7.47 8.19
C LEU A 49 -3.55 -6.94 7.13
N PHE A 50 -3.36 -7.33 5.88
CA PHE A 50 -4.28 -6.98 4.79
C PHE A 50 -5.70 -7.53 5.04
N PHE A 51 -5.83 -8.78 5.50
CA PHE A 51 -7.13 -9.34 5.85
C PHE A 51 -7.76 -8.66 7.06
N ILE A 52 -6.98 -8.37 8.11
CA ILE A 52 -7.48 -7.64 9.28
C ILE A 52 -7.97 -6.25 8.86
N HIS A 53 -7.25 -5.58 7.96
CA HIS A 53 -7.66 -4.29 7.42
C HIS A 53 -9.00 -4.38 6.66
N ALA A 54 -9.18 -5.40 5.82
CA ALA A 54 -10.45 -5.64 5.13
C ALA A 54 -11.61 -5.89 6.11
N ILE A 55 -11.37 -6.68 7.16
CA ILE A 55 -12.36 -6.93 8.23
C ILE A 55 -12.71 -5.61 8.93
N GLY A 56 -11.72 -4.76 9.20
CA GLY A 56 -11.96 -3.43 9.78
C GLY A 56 -12.86 -2.55 8.91
N LEU A 57 -12.64 -2.52 7.59
CA LEU A 57 -13.49 -1.79 6.64
C LEU A 57 -14.92 -2.34 6.61
N ILE A 58 -15.09 -3.66 6.62
CA ILE A 58 -16.41 -4.32 6.64
C ILE A 58 -17.13 -4.00 7.95
N ALA A 59 -16.42 -4.08 9.08
CA ALA A 59 -16.98 -3.76 10.38
C ALA A 59 -17.45 -2.31 10.44
N ARG A 60 -16.64 -1.37 9.90
CA ARG A 60 -17.03 0.03 9.82
C ARG A 60 -18.26 0.24 8.94
N TRP A 61 -18.31 -0.40 7.77
CA TRP A 61 -19.48 -0.38 6.90
C TRP A 61 -20.76 -0.84 7.62
N TYR A 62 -20.65 -1.94 8.37
CA TYR A 62 -21.78 -2.48 9.12
C TYR A 62 -22.26 -1.55 10.24
N ILE A 63 -21.33 -0.90 10.94
CA ILE A 63 -21.65 0.00 12.06
C ILE A 63 -22.18 1.35 11.57
N SER A 64 -21.59 1.91 10.52
CA SER A 64 -21.98 3.22 9.96
C SER A 64 -23.27 3.18 9.16
N GLY A 65 -23.64 2.01 8.62
CA GLY A 65 -24.81 1.85 7.73
C GLY A 65 -24.62 2.47 6.34
N HIS A 66 -23.47 3.08 6.05
CA HIS A 66 -23.12 3.65 4.76
C HIS A 66 -21.74 3.12 4.27
N ALA A 67 -21.44 3.35 2.99
CA ALA A 67 -20.21 2.86 2.40
C ALA A 67 -18.96 3.49 3.06
N PRO A 68 -17.89 2.70 3.33
CA PRO A 68 -16.69 3.14 4.05
C PRO A 68 -15.74 3.99 3.18
N TRP A 69 -16.26 4.91 2.40
CA TRP A 69 -15.56 5.93 1.60
C TRP A 69 -16.38 7.23 1.48
N SER A 70 -17.30 7.43 2.40
CA SER A 70 -18.22 8.58 2.38
C SER A 70 -17.63 9.81 3.08
N ASP A 71 -16.66 9.62 3.98
CA ASP A 71 -15.95 10.67 4.70
C ASP A 71 -14.46 10.70 4.37
N GLY A 72 -13.77 11.79 4.69
CA GLY A 72 -12.35 11.97 4.44
C GLY A 72 -11.49 10.91 5.14
N TYR A 73 -11.78 10.62 6.41
CA TYR A 73 -11.11 9.58 7.18
C TYR A 73 -11.34 8.19 6.55
N GLU A 74 -12.57 7.88 6.21
CA GLU A 74 -12.95 6.60 5.58
C GLU A 74 -12.28 6.42 4.23
N SER A 75 -12.25 7.47 3.42
CA SER A 75 -11.57 7.48 2.12
C SER A 75 -10.08 7.18 2.26
N MET A 76 -9.41 7.75 3.26
CA MET A 76 -7.99 7.49 3.52
C MET A 76 -7.73 6.03 3.91
N ILE A 77 -8.54 5.46 4.79
CA ILE A 77 -8.41 4.05 5.17
C ILE A 77 -8.66 3.15 3.95
N TYR A 78 -9.66 3.47 3.14
CA TYR A 78 -9.95 2.71 1.92
C TYR A 78 -8.83 2.81 0.89
N VAL A 79 -8.24 3.99 0.67
CA VAL A 79 -7.05 4.17 -0.20
C VAL A 79 -5.87 3.36 0.31
N ALA A 80 -5.62 3.34 1.62
CA ALA A 80 -4.57 2.53 2.21
C ALA A 80 -4.78 1.04 1.92
N TRP A 81 -6.00 0.53 2.05
CA TRP A 81 -6.36 -0.84 1.72
C TRP A 81 -6.19 -1.13 0.23
N ALA A 82 -6.69 -0.25 -0.66
CA ALA A 82 -6.55 -0.40 -2.10
C ALA A 82 -5.07 -0.38 -2.53
N THR A 83 -4.26 0.52 -1.96
CA THR A 83 -2.80 0.57 -2.19
C THR A 83 -2.16 -0.77 -1.83
N MET A 84 -2.55 -1.36 -0.70
CA MET A 84 -2.02 -2.67 -0.29
C MET A 84 -2.50 -3.79 -1.20
N LEU A 85 -3.75 -3.78 -1.67
CA LEU A 85 -4.30 -4.74 -2.62
C LEU A 85 -3.46 -4.79 -3.91
N PHE A 86 -3.24 -3.62 -4.51
CA PHE A 86 -2.41 -3.52 -5.72
C PHE A 86 -0.93 -3.81 -5.42
N GLY A 87 -0.45 -3.43 -4.25
CA GLY A 87 0.90 -3.76 -3.78
C GLY A 87 1.14 -5.26 -3.69
N ILE A 88 0.19 -6.01 -3.19
CA ILE A 88 0.23 -7.48 -3.16
C ILE A 88 0.19 -8.05 -4.59
N TYR A 89 -0.65 -7.50 -5.45
CA TYR A 89 -0.76 -7.96 -6.83
C TYR A 89 0.55 -7.78 -7.61
N PHE A 90 1.13 -6.59 -7.58
CA PHE A 90 2.39 -6.29 -8.26
C PHE A 90 3.61 -6.83 -7.50
N GLY A 91 3.55 -6.92 -6.18
CA GLY A 91 4.61 -7.43 -5.32
C GLY A 91 4.92 -8.93 -5.49
N LYS A 92 4.05 -9.67 -6.20
CA LYS A 92 4.33 -11.07 -6.58
C LYS A 92 5.62 -11.23 -7.39
N LYS A 93 6.01 -10.20 -8.14
CA LYS A 93 7.21 -10.18 -8.99
C LYS A 93 8.43 -9.56 -8.29
N SER A 94 8.24 -8.76 -7.25
CA SER A 94 9.32 -8.04 -6.56
C SER A 94 8.99 -7.84 -5.09
N GLU A 95 9.85 -8.38 -4.23
CA GLU A 95 9.75 -8.22 -2.77
C GLU A 95 9.94 -6.77 -2.34
N LEU A 96 10.77 -6.02 -3.08
CA LEU A 96 10.99 -4.59 -2.84
C LEU A 96 9.71 -3.78 -3.07
N THR A 97 8.93 -4.12 -4.09
CA THR A 97 7.63 -3.48 -4.36
C THR A 97 6.67 -3.71 -3.20
N LEU A 98 6.62 -4.94 -2.67
CA LEU A 98 5.77 -5.26 -1.52
C LEU A 98 6.21 -4.47 -0.27
N ALA A 99 7.51 -4.39 0.01
CA ALA A 99 8.04 -3.62 1.14
C ALA A 99 7.69 -2.11 1.01
N SER A 100 7.91 -1.54 -0.18
CA SER A 100 7.63 -0.13 -0.46
C SER A 100 6.14 0.20 -0.32
N THR A 101 5.27 -0.63 -0.87
CA THR A 101 3.81 -0.43 -0.78
C THR A 101 3.30 -0.59 0.65
N THR A 102 3.85 -1.54 1.42
CA THR A 102 3.50 -1.70 2.83
C THR A 102 3.91 -0.48 3.66
N PHE A 103 5.09 0.08 3.39
CA PHE A 103 5.54 1.31 4.03
C PHE A 103 4.61 2.49 3.72
N VAL A 104 4.22 2.65 2.46
CA VAL A 104 3.30 3.73 2.06
C VAL A 104 1.91 3.55 2.65
N THR A 105 1.40 2.33 2.69
CA THR A 105 0.15 2.02 3.38
C THR A 105 0.20 2.46 4.84
N SER A 106 1.32 2.23 5.53
CA SER A 106 1.50 2.71 6.90
C SER A 106 1.52 4.24 6.98
N MET A 107 2.15 4.94 6.02
CA MET A 107 2.17 6.41 5.98
C MET A 107 0.77 7.00 5.74
N ILE A 108 -0.02 6.39 4.84
CA ILE A 108 -1.42 6.82 4.60
C ILE A 108 -2.25 6.65 5.88
N LEU A 109 -2.11 5.52 6.57
CA LEU A 109 -2.80 5.29 7.84
C LEU A 109 -2.32 6.23 8.95
N MET A 110 -1.03 6.59 8.97
CA MET A 110 -0.49 7.59 9.89
C MET A 110 -1.15 8.95 9.68
N ILE A 111 -1.28 9.40 8.43
CA ILE A 111 -1.93 10.66 8.09
C ILE A 111 -3.40 10.64 8.51
N ALA A 112 -4.10 9.53 8.28
CA ALA A 112 -5.50 9.36 8.70
C ALA A 112 -5.67 9.45 10.23
N HIS A 113 -4.66 9.02 11.01
CA HIS A 113 -4.68 9.06 12.48
C HIS A 113 -4.13 10.35 13.07
N TRP A 114 -3.42 11.16 12.30
CA TRP A 114 -2.97 12.46 12.77
C TRP A 114 -4.18 13.37 12.94
N SER A 115 -4.21 14.17 13.97
CA SER A 115 -5.35 14.95 14.51
C SER A 115 -6.11 15.86 13.52
N TRP A 116 -5.92 15.67 12.23
CA TRP A 116 -6.54 16.47 11.17
C TRP A 116 -7.83 15.87 10.62
N MET A 117 -8.08 14.58 10.88
CA MET A 117 -9.29 13.90 10.43
C MET A 117 -10.06 13.37 11.62
N ASP A 118 -11.36 13.69 11.67
CA ASP A 118 -12.26 13.20 12.68
C ASP A 118 -12.66 11.76 12.37
N PRO A 119 -12.35 10.79 13.23
CA PRO A 119 -12.74 9.39 13.03
C PRO A 119 -14.21 9.14 13.42
N ALA A 120 -14.92 10.14 13.95
CA ALA A 120 -16.30 10.00 14.35
C ALA A 120 -17.19 9.62 13.15
N ILE A 121 -18.09 8.67 13.37
CA ILE A 121 -19.12 8.32 12.38
C ILE A 121 -20.13 9.45 12.43
N ALA A 122 -19.99 10.42 11.51
CA ALA A 122 -20.97 11.48 11.35
C ALA A 122 -22.19 10.94 10.60
N ASN A 123 -23.38 11.33 11.05
CA ASN A 123 -24.59 11.19 10.23
C ASN A 123 -24.48 12.19 9.06
N LEU A 124 -23.76 11.80 8.03
CA LEU A 124 -23.70 12.57 6.79
C LEU A 124 -25.11 12.57 6.19
N VAL A 125 -25.63 13.77 5.96
CA VAL A 125 -26.79 13.93 5.10
C VAL A 125 -26.47 13.19 3.80
N PRO A 126 -27.31 12.26 3.32
CA PRO A 126 -26.97 11.38 2.22
C PRO A 126 -26.88 12.16 0.91
N VAL A 127 -25.73 12.79 0.69
CA VAL A 127 -25.35 13.37 -0.60
C VAL A 127 -25.11 12.25 -1.62
N LEU A 128 -24.83 11.03 -1.13
CA LEU A 128 -24.52 9.84 -1.90
C LEU A 128 -25.69 8.84 -1.92
N ASP A 129 -26.92 9.29 -2.05
CA ASP A 129 -28.12 8.44 -2.03
C ASP A 129 -28.33 7.64 -3.33
N SER A 130 -27.45 7.84 -4.33
CA SER A 130 -27.47 7.09 -5.58
C SER A 130 -26.48 5.94 -5.57
N TYR A 131 -26.96 4.71 -5.80
CA TYR A 131 -26.14 3.50 -5.94
C TYR A 131 -24.99 3.66 -6.97
N TRP A 132 -25.26 4.33 -8.09
CA TRP A 132 -24.26 4.61 -9.12
C TRP A 132 -23.19 5.58 -8.67
N LEU A 133 -23.56 6.60 -7.90
CA LEU A 133 -22.60 7.56 -7.36
C LEU A 133 -21.66 6.88 -6.36
N MET A 134 -22.18 5.98 -5.53
CA MET A 134 -21.41 5.19 -4.58
C MET A 134 -20.35 4.33 -5.27
N ILE A 135 -20.71 3.62 -6.35
CA ILE A 135 -19.78 2.82 -7.16
C ILE A 135 -18.72 3.73 -7.81
N HIS A 136 -19.15 4.86 -8.37
CA HIS A 136 -18.25 5.80 -9.04
C HIS A 136 -17.18 6.33 -8.08
N VAL A 137 -17.58 6.75 -6.88
CA VAL A 137 -16.66 7.22 -5.85
C VAL A 137 -15.71 6.10 -5.39
N ALA A 138 -16.21 4.88 -5.20
CA ALA A 138 -15.35 3.74 -4.84
C ALA A 138 -14.24 3.49 -5.88
N VAL A 139 -14.58 3.54 -7.18
CA VAL A 139 -13.62 3.34 -8.27
C VAL A 139 -12.61 4.49 -8.32
N ILE A 140 -13.05 5.74 -8.20
CA ILE A 140 -12.15 6.91 -8.22
C ILE A 140 -11.19 6.85 -7.02
N VAL A 141 -11.71 6.70 -5.82
CA VAL A 141 -10.90 6.66 -4.60
C VAL A 141 -9.97 5.45 -4.60
N GLY A 142 -10.44 4.29 -5.08
CA GLY A 142 -9.63 3.09 -5.25
C GLY A 142 -8.49 3.25 -6.25
N SER A 143 -8.65 4.09 -7.28
CA SER A 143 -7.62 4.34 -8.29
C SER A 143 -6.41 5.11 -7.73
N TYR A 144 -6.54 5.80 -6.61
CA TYR A 144 -5.40 6.45 -5.95
C TYR A 144 -4.36 5.43 -5.45
N GLY A 145 -4.75 4.18 -5.17
CA GLY A 145 -3.84 3.09 -4.81
C GLY A 145 -2.77 2.84 -5.88
N PRO A 146 -3.14 2.47 -7.12
CA PRO A 146 -2.20 2.30 -8.23
C PRO A 146 -1.37 3.54 -8.53
N PHE A 147 -1.95 4.74 -8.46
CA PHE A 147 -1.19 5.99 -8.68
C PHE A 147 -0.11 6.18 -7.63
N THR A 148 -0.39 5.91 -6.36
CA THR A 148 0.57 5.99 -5.27
C THR A 148 1.72 5.00 -5.48
N ILE A 149 1.42 3.77 -5.91
CA ILE A 149 2.44 2.76 -6.24
C ILE A 149 3.31 3.24 -7.41
N SER A 150 2.71 3.77 -8.47
CA SER A 150 3.44 4.28 -9.64
C SER A 150 4.38 5.43 -9.26
N MET A 151 3.94 6.34 -8.39
CA MET A 151 4.77 7.42 -7.88
C MET A 151 5.99 6.89 -7.14
N ILE A 152 5.81 5.92 -6.25
CA ILE A 152 6.90 5.35 -5.45
C ILE A 152 7.88 4.60 -6.33
N LEU A 153 7.38 3.75 -7.24
CA LEU A 153 8.22 3.03 -8.17
C LEU A 153 9.03 4.00 -9.05
N GLY A 154 8.42 5.11 -9.47
CA GLY A 154 9.11 6.18 -10.19
C GLY A 154 10.24 6.80 -9.38
N ILE A 155 10.01 7.12 -8.10
CA ILE A 155 11.04 7.66 -7.21
C ILE A 155 12.16 6.63 -6.99
N VAL A 156 11.81 5.37 -6.73
CA VAL A 156 12.80 4.29 -6.56
C VAL A 156 13.63 4.11 -7.83
N CYS A 157 13.01 4.12 -9.01
CA CYS A 157 13.71 4.07 -10.30
C CYS A 157 14.69 5.22 -10.47
N LEU A 158 14.27 6.45 -10.17
CA LEU A 158 15.14 7.63 -10.27
C LEU A 158 16.33 7.52 -9.30
N LEU A 159 16.10 7.12 -8.07
CA LEU A 159 17.17 6.92 -7.10
C LEU A 159 18.14 5.82 -7.54
N LEU A 160 17.64 4.71 -8.07
CA LEU A 160 18.48 3.64 -8.61
C LEU A 160 19.29 4.11 -9.83
N MET A 161 18.73 4.93 -10.72
CA MET A 161 19.44 5.51 -11.85
C MET A 161 20.57 6.43 -11.40
N ILE A 162 20.35 7.22 -10.34
CA ILE A 162 21.37 8.14 -9.81
C ILE A 162 22.49 7.34 -9.12
N LEU A 163 22.14 6.29 -8.37
CA LEU A 163 23.09 5.49 -7.62
C LEU A 163 23.76 4.39 -8.47
N ALA A 164 23.13 3.96 -9.56
CA ALA A 164 23.67 2.94 -10.44
C ALA A 164 24.82 3.51 -11.29
N ASN A 165 26.03 3.14 -10.91
CA ASN A 165 27.19 3.35 -11.78
C ASN A 165 27.00 2.46 -13.04
N LYS A 166 27.49 2.91 -14.22
CA LYS A 166 27.35 2.29 -15.57
C LYS A 166 27.62 0.77 -15.63
N LYS A 167 28.06 0.15 -14.54
CA LYS A 167 28.46 -1.25 -14.44
C LYS A 167 27.33 -2.22 -14.04
N ASN A 168 26.21 -1.73 -13.51
CA ASN A 168 25.10 -2.58 -13.02
C ASN A 168 23.91 -2.58 -13.96
N LYS A 169 24.02 -3.31 -15.08
CA LYS A 169 22.94 -3.52 -16.06
C LYS A 169 21.69 -4.19 -15.46
N GLU A 170 21.82 -4.98 -14.40
CA GLU A 170 20.69 -5.63 -13.73
C GLU A 170 19.73 -4.64 -13.07
N LEU A 171 20.24 -3.56 -12.44
CA LEU A 171 19.42 -2.52 -11.84
C LEU A 171 18.65 -1.72 -12.91
N LEU A 172 19.28 -1.51 -14.07
CA LEU A 172 18.62 -0.85 -15.20
C LEU A 172 17.48 -1.70 -15.78
N ASN A 173 17.67 -3.03 -15.84
CA ASN A 173 16.65 -3.96 -16.31
C ASN A 173 15.44 -4.03 -15.34
N ILE A 174 15.67 -3.94 -14.03
CA ILE A 174 14.59 -3.87 -13.05
C ILE A 174 13.80 -2.57 -13.24
N CYS A 175 14.47 -1.45 -13.47
CA CYS A 175 13.83 -0.17 -13.73
C CYS A 175 13.00 -0.19 -15.04
N LEU A 176 13.52 -0.80 -16.10
CA LEU A 176 12.83 -0.95 -17.38
C LEU A 176 11.62 -1.90 -17.30
N LEU A 177 11.64 -2.86 -16.37
CA LEU A 177 10.51 -3.78 -16.15
C LEU A 177 9.28 -3.06 -15.55
N TYR A 178 9.50 -1.96 -14.83
CA TYR A 178 8.45 -1.16 -14.18
C TYR A 178 8.07 0.09 -14.97
N THR A 179 8.86 0.50 -15.95
CA THR A 179 8.46 1.54 -16.89
C THR A 179 7.61 0.91 -17.99
N SER A 180 6.47 1.51 -18.28
CA SER A 180 5.63 1.09 -19.42
C SER A 180 6.49 1.10 -20.69
N PRO A 181 6.43 0.05 -21.52
CA PRO A 181 7.19 0.02 -22.77
C PRO A 181 6.83 1.25 -23.61
N SER A 182 7.85 1.99 -24.01
CA SER A 182 7.66 3.13 -24.91
C SER A 182 7.09 2.62 -26.24
N PRO A 183 6.13 3.33 -26.86
CA PRO A 183 5.65 2.98 -28.20
C PRO A 183 6.74 2.88 -29.27
N ARG A 184 7.97 3.30 -28.96
CA ARG A 184 9.13 3.26 -29.85
C ARG A 184 9.90 1.93 -29.83
N ASP A 185 9.63 1.06 -28.87
CA ASP A 185 10.36 -0.22 -28.74
C ASP A 185 9.75 -1.33 -29.63
N GLY A 186 8.79 -1.00 -30.49
CA GLY A 186 8.08 -1.92 -31.40
C GLY A 186 8.44 -1.77 -32.88
N THR A 187 9.57 -1.14 -33.22
CA THR A 187 10.10 -1.07 -34.62
C THR A 187 11.49 -1.60 -34.73
#